data_6ba7f780a69e0a049ba85369595aae90
#
_entry.id   6ba7f780a69e0a049ba85369595aae90
#
_cell.length_a   1.000
_cell.length_b   1.000
_cell.length_c   1.000
_cell.angle_alpha   90.00
_cell.angle_beta   90.00
_cell.angle_gamma   90.00
#
_symmetry.space_group_name_H-M   'P 1'
#
loop_
_entity.id
_entity.type
_entity.pdbx_description
1 polymer ?
#
loop_
_entity_poly.entity_id
_entity_poly.type
_entity_poly.pdbx_seq_one_letter_code
_entity_poly.pdbx_strand_id
1 'polypeptide(L)'
;AQASRAMEGEIAAARAAGDTLGGEVAVVIHGIAPALGSYRGGGMMACLSKAVFSARDVVSVSFGSARDMMRRRGSAVYDSAVLSAHGFAHTTNMSGGIEGGLTTGTSVVMRVGVAPSASLRAPQKSIDLETLSDAESFSAAYSPCLVGGVAVAIEAEIAFALASAYQERFGGVAMSDIHSSYDAYMRRLRLAAR
;
A
#
# COMPACT_ATOMS: atom_id res chain seq x y z
N ALA A 1 9.92 -18.97 7.37
CA ALA A 1 9.69 -20.44 7.36
C ALA A 1 8.44 -20.83 8.18
N GLN A 2 8.31 -20.44 9.48
CA GLN A 2 7.17 -20.84 10.31
C GLN A 2 5.86 -20.18 9.87
N ALA A 3 5.87 -18.85 9.68
CA ALA A 3 4.70 -18.09 9.22
C ALA A 3 4.21 -18.56 7.82
N SER A 4 5.14 -18.83 6.90
CA SER A 4 4.77 -19.33 5.57
C SER A 4 4.04 -20.67 5.64
N ARG A 5 4.52 -21.61 6.47
CA ARG A 5 3.85 -22.91 6.68
C ARG A 5 2.47 -22.76 7.31
N ALA A 6 2.32 -21.83 8.27
CA ALA A 6 1.00 -21.55 8.86
C ALA A 6 0.02 -21.02 7.80
N MET A 7 0.44 -20.05 6.98
CA MET A 7 -0.38 -19.53 5.88
C MET A 7 -0.75 -20.62 4.85
N GLU A 8 0.21 -21.46 4.46
CA GLU A 8 -0.03 -22.59 3.56
C GLU A 8 -1.04 -23.57 4.14
N GLY A 9 -0.97 -23.85 5.46
CA GLY A 9 -1.90 -24.71 6.17
C GLY A 9 -3.34 -24.15 6.15
N GLU A 10 -3.51 -22.86 6.42
CA GLU A 10 -4.82 -22.19 6.37
C GLU A 10 -5.41 -22.19 4.94
N ILE A 11 -4.57 -21.93 3.94
CA ILE A 11 -4.99 -21.99 2.52
C ILE A 11 -5.43 -23.40 2.12
N ALA A 12 -4.71 -24.43 2.60
CA ALA A 12 -5.07 -25.83 2.34
C ALA A 12 -6.40 -26.19 3.01
N ALA A 13 -6.63 -25.74 4.24
CA ALA A 13 -7.87 -25.95 4.98
C ALA A 13 -9.06 -25.26 4.28
N ALA A 14 -8.92 -24.01 3.88
CA ALA A 14 -9.94 -23.27 3.12
C ALA A 14 -10.25 -23.95 1.79
N ARG A 15 -9.22 -24.44 1.09
CA ARG A 15 -9.38 -25.20 -0.16
C ARG A 15 -10.20 -26.46 0.04
N ALA A 16 -9.94 -27.21 1.12
CA ALA A 16 -10.67 -28.42 1.45
C ALA A 16 -12.15 -28.13 1.78
N ALA A 17 -12.41 -27.00 2.43
CA ALA A 17 -13.77 -26.55 2.76
C ALA A 17 -14.53 -25.90 1.59
N GLY A 18 -13.88 -25.62 0.46
CA GLY A 18 -14.46 -24.85 -0.64
C GLY A 18 -14.65 -23.36 -0.33
N ASP A 19 -13.92 -22.85 0.68
CA ASP A 19 -14.00 -21.49 1.23
C ASP A 19 -12.83 -20.63 0.74
N THR A 20 -12.86 -19.32 1.04
CA THR A 20 -11.86 -18.34 0.61
C THR A 20 -11.28 -17.58 1.79
N LEU A 21 -10.03 -17.13 1.65
CA LEU A 21 -9.30 -16.36 2.62
C LEU A 21 -8.88 -15.00 2.05
N GLY A 22 -9.05 -13.96 2.86
CA GLY A 22 -8.39 -12.68 2.70
C GLY A 22 -7.05 -12.65 3.43
N GLY A 23 -6.49 -11.46 3.55
CA GLY A 23 -5.24 -11.25 4.28
C GLY A 23 -4.75 -9.82 4.26
N GLU A 24 -3.56 -9.59 4.78
CA GLU A 24 -2.89 -8.30 4.78
C GLU A 24 -1.59 -8.38 3.96
N VAL A 25 -1.39 -7.38 3.10
CA VAL A 25 -0.15 -7.16 2.34
C VAL A 25 0.61 -5.99 2.98
N ALA A 26 1.85 -6.21 3.38
CA ALA A 26 2.76 -5.15 3.78
C ALA A 26 3.53 -4.67 2.54
N VAL A 27 3.48 -3.37 2.29
CA VAL A 27 4.21 -2.71 1.20
C VAL A 27 5.26 -1.79 1.81
N VAL A 28 6.50 -1.91 1.34
CA VAL A 28 7.60 -1.04 1.76
C VAL A 28 8.25 -0.46 0.51
N ILE A 29 8.30 0.87 0.42
CA ILE A 29 8.89 1.61 -0.70
C ILE A 29 10.18 2.25 -0.20
N HIS A 30 11.31 1.79 -0.72
CA HIS A 30 12.62 2.33 -0.38
C HIS A 30 13.11 3.33 -1.43
N GLY A 31 14.02 4.23 -1.02
CA GLY A 31 14.73 5.13 -1.93
C GLY A 31 13.86 6.23 -2.54
N ILE A 32 12.73 6.52 -1.93
CA ILE A 32 11.82 7.56 -2.41
C ILE A 32 12.41 8.96 -2.15
N ALA A 33 12.30 9.86 -3.13
CA ALA A 33 12.71 11.25 -2.94
C ALA A 33 11.82 11.93 -1.88
N PRO A 34 12.38 12.79 -1.01
CA PRO A 34 11.56 13.62 -0.13
C PRO A 34 10.75 14.65 -0.93
N ALA A 35 9.63 15.09 -0.36
CA ALA A 35 8.71 16.09 -0.90
C ALA A 35 8.04 15.72 -2.24
N LEU A 36 7.79 14.43 -2.48
CA LEU A 36 6.83 14.00 -3.50
C LEU A 36 5.40 14.13 -2.96
N GLY A 37 4.47 14.49 -3.83
CA GLY A 37 3.08 14.72 -3.48
C GLY A 37 2.75 16.20 -3.32
N SER A 38 1.67 16.49 -2.61
CA SER A 38 1.17 17.86 -2.42
C SER A 38 0.57 18.02 -1.02
N TYR A 39 0.77 19.16 -0.43
CA TYR A 39 0.11 19.55 0.82
C TYR A 39 -1.38 19.92 0.60
N ARG A 40 -1.82 20.06 -0.65
CA ARG A 40 -3.15 20.53 -1.01
C ARG A 40 -3.77 19.59 -2.06
N GLY A 41 -4.74 18.79 -1.65
CA GLY A 41 -5.62 18.03 -2.54
C GLY A 41 -5.02 16.80 -3.26
N GLY A 42 -3.70 16.76 -3.49
CA GLY A 42 -3.01 15.67 -4.17
C GLY A 42 -1.93 15.02 -3.29
N GLY A 43 -2.17 14.93 -1.99
CA GLY A 43 -1.19 14.36 -1.06
C GLY A 43 -0.83 12.91 -1.40
N MET A 44 0.42 12.52 -1.11
CA MET A 44 0.93 11.20 -1.48
C MET A 44 0.12 10.05 -0.87
N MET A 45 -0.42 10.20 0.35
CA MET A 45 -1.33 9.19 0.92
C MET A 45 -2.57 9.00 0.06
N ALA A 46 -3.18 10.09 -0.42
CA ALA A 46 -4.36 10.01 -1.29
C ALA A 46 -4.02 9.38 -2.65
N CYS A 47 -2.88 9.76 -3.24
CA CYS A 47 -2.39 9.22 -4.50
C CYS A 47 -2.18 7.70 -4.41
N LEU A 48 -1.40 7.24 -3.42
CA LEU A 48 -1.12 5.82 -3.22
C LEU A 48 -2.37 5.04 -2.82
N SER A 49 -3.26 5.60 -1.99
CA SER A 49 -4.52 4.94 -1.63
C SER A 49 -5.40 4.73 -2.86
N LYS A 50 -5.54 5.75 -3.73
CA LYS A 50 -6.28 5.64 -4.99
C LYS A 50 -5.72 4.52 -5.86
N ALA A 51 -4.39 4.44 -6.01
CA ALA A 51 -3.72 3.40 -6.78
C ALA A 51 -4.01 2.00 -6.22
N VAL A 52 -3.87 1.84 -4.91
CA VAL A 52 -4.10 0.55 -4.24
C VAL A 52 -5.56 0.10 -4.30
N PHE A 53 -6.51 1.02 -4.13
CA PHE A 53 -7.95 0.70 -4.26
C PHE A 53 -8.41 0.44 -5.70
N SER A 54 -7.57 0.66 -6.72
CA SER A 54 -7.85 0.21 -8.09
C SER A 54 -7.61 -1.30 -8.27
N ALA A 55 -6.81 -1.92 -7.41
CA ALA A 55 -6.67 -3.37 -7.37
C ALA A 55 -7.93 -4.01 -6.78
N ARG A 56 -8.32 -5.15 -7.36
CA ARG A 56 -9.51 -5.88 -6.92
C ARG A 56 -9.38 -6.38 -5.47
N ASP A 57 -10.51 -6.53 -4.80
CA ASP A 57 -10.65 -7.12 -3.46
C ASP A 57 -9.91 -6.35 -2.34
N VAL A 58 -9.39 -5.16 -2.60
CA VAL A 58 -8.82 -4.28 -1.57
C VAL A 58 -9.94 -3.63 -0.76
N VAL A 59 -9.87 -3.75 0.57
CA VAL A 59 -10.89 -3.23 1.50
C VAL A 59 -10.35 -2.23 2.51
N SER A 60 -9.04 -2.17 2.71
CA SER A 60 -8.43 -1.20 3.62
C SER A 60 -7.01 -0.85 3.21
N VAL A 61 -6.61 0.39 3.55
CA VAL A 61 -5.24 0.89 3.42
C VAL A 61 -4.89 1.66 4.69
N SER A 62 -3.70 1.44 5.21
CA SER A 62 -3.16 2.23 6.32
C SER A 62 -1.68 2.52 6.08
N PHE A 63 -1.19 3.63 6.66
CA PHE A 63 0.20 4.07 6.52
C PHE A 63 0.91 4.00 7.88
N GLY A 64 2.17 3.59 7.86
CA GLY A 64 3.01 3.47 9.04
C GLY A 64 2.37 2.64 10.14
N SER A 65 2.42 3.16 11.34
CA SER A 65 1.83 2.54 12.54
C SER A 65 0.44 3.10 12.87
N ALA A 66 -0.42 3.34 11.87
CA ALA A 66 -1.70 4.02 12.03
C ALA A 66 -2.55 3.47 13.18
N ARG A 67 -2.61 2.13 13.34
CA ARG A 67 -3.35 1.50 14.44
C ARG A 67 -2.82 1.89 15.83
N ASP A 68 -1.51 2.01 15.98
CA ASP A 68 -0.87 2.42 17.23
C ASP A 68 -1.00 3.92 17.45
N MET A 69 -0.88 4.72 16.39
CA MET A 69 -1.05 6.18 16.46
C MET A 69 -2.42 6.57 16.99
N MET A 70 -3.49 5.91 16.53
CA MET A 70 -4.86 6.17 16.99
C MET A 70 -5.09 5.89 18.48
N ARG A 71 -4.22 5.11 19.12
CA ARG A 71 -4.33 4.70 20.53
C ARG A 71 -3.42 5.47 21.47
N ARG A 72 -2.53 6.33 20.93
CA ARG A 72 -1.51 7.04 21.71
C ARG A 72 -1.71 8.55 21.63
N ARG A 73 -1.08 9.26 22.56
CA ARG A 73 -1.03 10.73 22.54
C ARG A 73 -0.08 11.20 21.42
N GLY A 74 -0.34 12.37 20.83
CA GLY A 74 0.46 12.93 19.72
C GLY A 74 1.96 13.00 20.03
N SER A 75 2.35 13.39 21.26
CA SER A 75 3.75 13.43 21.68
C SER A 75 4.48 12.08 21.66
N ALA A 76 3.74 10.97 21.70
CA ALA A 76 4.30 9.61 21.70
C ALA A 76 4.35 8.97 20.30
N VAL A 77 3.83 9.65 19.28
CA VAL A 77 3.76 9.16 17.90
C VAL A 77 4.42 10.11 16.90
N TYR A 78 5.02 11.18 17.39
CA TYR A 78 5.70 12.17 16.56
C TYR A 78 7.07 11.64 16.12
N ASP A 79 7.31 11.64 14.82
CA ASP A 79 8.59 11.24 14.21
C ASP A 79 9.57 12.40 14.30
N SER A 80 10.32 12.48 15.40
CA SER A 80 11.26 13.59 15.66
C SER A 80 12.36 13.62 14.61
N ALA A 81 12.57 14.79 14.01
CA ALA A 81 13.68 15.03 13.10
C ALA A 81 15.00 15.17 13.87
N VAL A 82 16.05 14.55 13.37
CA VAL A 82 17.41 14.61 13.92
C VAL A 82 18.41 14.86 12.80
N LEU A 83 19.54 15.49 13.14
CA LEU A 83 20.67 15.62 12.22
C LEU A 83 21.59 14.39 12.38
N SER A 84 21.78 13.65 11.31
CA SER A 84 22.69 12.50 11.23
C SER A 84 23.94 12.83 10.42
N ALA A 85 24.92 11.93 10.41
CA ALA A 85 26.11 12.08 9.56
C ALA A 85 25.77 12.13 8.05
N HIS A 86 24.58 11.71 7.67
CA HIS A 86 24.13 11.68 6.27
C HIS A 86 23.05 12.75 5.95
N GLY A 87 22.81 13.70 6.88
CA GLY A 87 21.79 14.73 6.75
C GLY A 87 20.61 14.51 7.69
N PHE A 88 19.47 15.09 7.34
CA PHE A 88 18.25 14.96 8.12
C PHE A 88 17.75 13.49 8.15
N ALA A 89 17.35 13.05 9.33
CA ALA A 89 16.78 11.73 9.57
C ALA A 89 15.63 11.83 10.58
N HIS A 90 14.81 10.81 10.68
CA HIS A 90 13.78 10.67 11.70
C HIS A 90 14.17 9.56 12.70
N THR A 91 13.83 9.74 13.96
CA THR A 91 14.11 8.75 15.02
C THR A 91 13.20 7.53 14.93
N THR A 92 11.99 7.73 14.37
CA THR A 92 10.97 6.71 14.17
C THR A 92 10.35 6.89 12.78
N ASN A 93 9.45 6.00 12.39
CA ASN A 93 8.69 6.09 11.14
C ASN A 93 7.21 5.70 11.40
N MET A 94 6.64 6.35 12.42
CA MET A 94 5.25 6.13 12.81
C MET A 94 4.27 6.60 11.74
N SER A 95 4.60 7.72 11.07
CA SER A 95 3.85 8.28 9.94
C SER A 95 3.89 7.41 8.67
N GLY A 96 4.83 6.46 8.60
CA GLY A 96 5.03 5.63 7.42
C GLY A 96 5.66 6.38 6.26
N GLY A 97 6.51 7.37 6.51
CA GLY A 97 7.30 8.10 5.50
C GLY A 97 6.53 9.18 4.75
N ILE A 98 5.33 9.56 5.22
CA ILE A 98 4.52 10.61 4.59
C ILE A 98 3.98 11.54 5.69
N GLU A 99 4.31 12.81 5.61
CA GLU A 99 3.85 13.86 6.52
C GLU A 99 3.33 15.06 5.75
N GLY A 100 2.21 15.64 6.20
CA GLY A 100 1.62 16.81 5.54
C GLY A 100 1.27 16.60 4.06
N GLY A 101 1.08 15.36 3.61
CA GLY A 101 0.81 15.01 2.22
C GLY A 101 2.06 14.82 1.35
N LEU A 102 3.26 14.97 1.93
CA LEU A 102 4.55 14.87 1.23
C LEU A 102 5.37 13.71 1.78
N THR A 103 6.16 13.05 0.93
CA THR A 103 7.14 12.07 1.37
C THR A 103 8.27 12.73 2.18
N THR A 104 8.74 12.06 3.22
CA THR A 104 9.83 12.56 4.08
C THR A 104 11.22 12.14 3.58
N GLY A 105 11.31 11.23 2.61
CA GLY A 105 12.56 10.61 2.17
C GLY A 105 12.93 9.34 2.96
N THR A 106 12.20 9.04 4.04
CA THR A 106 12.26 7.73 4.69
C THR A 106 11.44 6.70 3.89
N SER A 107 11.60 5.41 4.20
CA SER A 107 10.80 4.37 3.53
C SER A 107 9.31 4.61 3.76
N VAL A 108 8.52 4.57 2.68
CA VAL A 108 7.06 4.58 2.81
C VAL A 108 6.60 3.17 3.17
N VAL A 109 5.84 3.08 4.26
CA VAL A 109 5.32 1.81 4.78
C VAL A 109 3.80 1.85 4.75
N MET A 110 3.20 0.86 4.10
CA MET A 110 1.75 0.70 3.97
C MET A 110 1.33 -0.71 4.36
N ARG A 111 0.10 -0.83 4.85
CA ARG A 111 -0.58 -2.12 5.06
C ARG A 111 -1.91 -2.09 4.32
N VAL A 112 -2.14 -3.11 3.52
CA VAL A 112 -3.29 -3.21 2.62
C VAL A 112 -4.06 -4.47 2.97
N GLY A 113 -5.31 -4.31 3.37
CA GLY A 113 -6.22 -5.42 3.61
C GLY A 113 -6.90 -5.85 2.32
N VAL A 114 -6.86 -7.14 2.07
CA VAL A 114 -7.49 -7.82 0.92
C VAL A 114 -8.60 -8.70 1.44
N ALA A 115 -9.82 -8.51 0.93
CA ALA A 115 -10.98 -9.31 1.30
C ALA A 115 -10.86 -10.74 0.76
N PRO A 116 -11.52 -11.73 1.40
CA PRO A 116 -11.74 -13.02 0.78
C PRO A 116 -12.58 -12.85 -0.48
N SER A 117 -12.32 -13.66 -1.51
CA SER A 117 -13.13 -13.65 -2.72
C SER A 117 -14.56 -14.12 -2.42
N ALA A 118 -15.54 -13.43 -2.99
CA ALA A 118 -16.94 -13.84 -2.91
C ALA A 118 -17.25 -15.09 -3.78
N SER A 119 -16.30 -15.53 -4.62
CA SER A 119 -16.44 -16.72 -5.47
C SER A 119 -16.10 -17.98 -4.69
N LEU A 120 -17.05 -18.48 -3.90
CA LEU A 120 -16.90 -19.70 -3.11
C LEU A 120 -17.29 -20.93 -3.93
N ARG A 121 -16.63 -22.06 -3.63
CA ARG A 121 -17.02 -23.38 -4.15
C ARG A 121 -18.10 -24.02 -3.28
N ALA A 122 -18.08 -23.74 -1.98
CA ALA A 122 -19.13 -24.15 -1.06
C ALA A 122 -20.44 -23.43 -1.42
N PRO A 123 -21.58 -24.12 -1.47
CA PRO A 123 -22.88 -23.50 -1.77
C PRO A 123 -23.22 -22.38 -0.79
N GLN A 124 -23.70 -21.28 -1.32
CA GLN A 124 -24.13 -20.11 -0.56
C GLN A 124 -25.61 -19.84 -0.82
N LYS A 125 -26.32 -19.39 0.23
CA LYS A 125 -27.71 -18.99 0.09
C LYS A 125 -27.82 -17.82 -0.90
N SER A 126 -28.75 -17.92 -1.82
CA SER A 126 -29.02 -16.94 -2.87
C SER A 126 -30.51 -16.94 -3.20
N ILE A 127 -30.90 -16.17 -4.20
CA ILE A 127 -32.24 -16.05 -4.70
C ILE A 127 -32.21 -16.28 -6.21
N ASP A 128 -33.10 -17.12 -6.71
CA ASP A 128 -33.40 -17.22 -8.13
C ASP A 128 -34.21 -15.99 -8.55
N LEU A 129 -33.66 -15.20 -9.46
CA LEU A 129 -34.27 -13.93 -9.89
C LEU A 129 -35.47 -14.12 -10.82
N GLU A 130 -35.62 -15.29 -11.43
CA GLU A 130 -36.74 -15.59 -12.31
C GLU A 130 -37.95 -16.07 -11.51
N THR A 131 -37.73 -16.99 -10.57
CA THR A 131 -38.80 -17.57 -9.75
C THR A 131 -39.03 -16.84 -8.43
N LEU A 132 -38.13 -15.89 -8.04
CA LEU A 132 -38.13 -15.18 -6.75
C LEU A 132 -38.17 -16.13 -5.55
N SER A 133 -37.53 -17.28 -5.65
CA SER A 133 -37.45 -18.30 -4.61
C SER A 133 -36.04 -18.49 -4.10
N ASP A 134 -35.90 -19.10 -2.92
CA ASP A 134 -34.61 -19.47 -2.34
C ASP A 134 -33.84 -20.38 -3.29
N ALA A 135 -32.57 -20.08 -3.48
CA ALA A 135 -31.65 -20.84 -4.32
C ALA A 135 -30.27 -20.98 -3.65
N GLU A 136 -29.44 -21.85 -4.20
CA GLU A 136 -28.02 -21.94 -3.85
C GLU A 136 -27.17 -21.51 -5.02
N SER A 137 -26.13 -20.72 -4.74
CA SER A 137 -25.12 -20.33 -5.70
C SER A 137 -23.75 -20.87 -5.32
N PHE A 138 -22.95 -21.23 -6.31
CA PHE A 138 -21.54 -21.60 -6.14
C PHE A 138 -20.74 -21.15 -7.36
N SER A 139 -19.44 -21.02 -7.21
CA SER A 139 -18.57 -20.62 -8.31
C SER A 139 -17.71 -21.79 -8.78
N ALA A 140 -17.73 -22.06 -10.09
CA ALA A 140 -16.79 -22.98 -10.71
C ALA A 140 -15.37 -22.41 -10.82
N ALA A 141 -15.25 -21.08 -11.01
CA ALA A 141 -13.99 -20.35 -11.00
C ALA A 141 -13.64 -19.95 -9.56
N TYR A 142 -12.89 -20.78 -8.88
CA TYR A 142 -12.60 -20.69 -7.46
C TYR A 142 -11.10 -20.63 -7.18
N SER A 143 -10.70 -19.75 -6.29
CA SER A 143 -9.35 -19.72 -5.70
C SER A 143 -9.47 -19.50 -4.18
N PRO A 144 -8.84 -20.35 -3.36
CA PRO A 144 -8.96 -20.25 -1.90
C PRO A 144 -8.31 -19.01 -1.32
N CYS A 145 -7.35 -18.41 -2.01
CA CYS A 145 -6.68 -17.18 -1.57
C CYS A 145 -6.14 -16.41 -2.78
N LEU A 146 -6.55 -15.17 -2.91
CA LEU A 146 -6.10 -14.26 -3.98
C LEU A 146 -5.01 -13.27 -3.53
N VAL A 147 -4.66 -13.25 -2.24
CA VAL A 147 -3.79 -12.24 -1.62
C VAL A 147 -2.44 -12.11 -2.37
N GLY A 148 -1.81 -13.24 -2.75
CA GLY A 148 -0.54 -13.21 -3.47
C GLY A 148 -0.63 -12.57 -4.86
N GLY A 149 -1.69 -12.87 -5.62
CA GLY A 149 -1.92 -12.25 -6.94
C GLY A 149 -2.29 -10.77 -6.83
N VAL A 150 -3.10 -10.42 -5.83
CA VAL A 150 -3.48 -9.02 -5.55
C VAL A 150 -2.26 -8.21 -5.09
N ALA A 151 -1.32 -8.80 -4.33
CA ALA A 151 -0.09 -8.14 -3.91
C ALA A 151 0.76 -7.68 -5.11
N VAL A 152 0.87 -8.49 -6.16
CA VAL A 152 1.60 -8.13 -7.40
C VAL A 152 0.88 -6.99 -8.14
N ALA A 153 -0.45 -7.02 -8.19
CA ALA A 153 -1.23 -5.92 -8.78
C ALA A 153 -1.04 -4.61 -7.99
N ILE A 154 -1.08 -4.67 -6.65
CA ILE A 154 -0.83 -3.52 -5.78
C ILE A 154 0.56 -2.93 -6.03
N GLU A 155 1.60 -3.77 -6.15
CA GLU A 155 2.97 -3.34 -6.44
C GLU A 155 3.03 -2.58 -7.77
N ALA A 156 2.41 -3.11 -8.83
CA ALA A 156 2.37 -2.48 -10.14
C ALA A 156 1.64 -1.12 -10.12
N GLU A 157 0.49 -1.04 -9.48
CA GLU A 157 -0.29 0.20 -9.35
C GLU A 157 0.47 1.28 -8.57
N ILE A 158 1.14 0.89 -7.48
CA ILE A 158 1.99 1.79 -6.69
C ILE A 158 3.17 2.28 -7.53
N ALA A 159 3.85 1.40 -8.26
CA ALA A 159 4.98 1.77 -9.11
C ALA A 159 4.56 2.80 -10.19
N PHE A 160 3.39 2.60 -10.81
CA PHE A 160 2.84 3.53 -11.78
C PHE A 160 2.46 4.88 -11.16
N ALA A 161 1.84 4.88 -9.98
CA ALA A 161 1.49 6.10 -9.25
C ALA A 161 2.75 6.89 -8.85
N LEU A 162 3.80 6.21 -8.41
CA LEU A 162 5.09 6.83 -8.10
C LEU A 162 5.76 7.40 -9.34
N ALA A 163 5.80 6.67 -10.45
CA ALA A 163 6.36 7.17 -11.71
C ALA A 163 5.66 8.46 -12.14
N SER A 164 4.33 8.52 -12.02
CA SER A 164 3.55 9.73 -12.32
C SER A 164 3.90 10.88 -11.38
N ALA A 165 4.06 10.62 -10.07
CA ALA A 165 4.46 11.63 -9.10
C ALA A 165 5.89 12.17 -9.33
N TYR A 166 6.82 11.31 -9.75
CA TYR A 166 8.16 11.72 -10.15
C TYR A 166 8.14 12.59 -11.40
N GLN A 167 7.36 12.21 -12.41
CA GLN A 167 7.20 12.99 -13.63
C GLN A 167 6.55 14.36 -13.34
N GLU A 168 5.52 14.42 -12.52
CA GLU A 168 4.90 15.68 -12.10
C GLU A 168 5.88 16.58 -11.35
N ARG A 169 6.69 16.02 -10.45
CA ARG A 169 7.62 16.77 -9.60
C ARG A 169 8.85 17.25 -10.33
N PHE A 170 9.45 16.44 -11.20
CA PHE A 170 10.72 16.71 -11.83
C PHE A 170 10.60 17.11 -13.31
N GLY A 171 9.42 16.93 -13.91
CA GLY A 171 9.12 17.35 -15.28
C GLY A 171 9.89 16.59 -16.33
N GLY A 172 9.73 17.07 -17.57
CA GLY A 172 10.47 16.55 -18.71
C GLY A 172 9.70 15.52 -19.54
N VAL A 173 10.00 15.52 -20.84
CA VAL A 173 9.51 14.54 -21.81
C VAL A 173 10.49 13.37 -21.92
N ALA A 174 11.78 13.66 -21.81
CA ALA A 174 12.84 12.67 -21.84
C ALA A 174 13.29 12.28 -20.42
N MET A 175 13.71 11.03 -20.25
CA MET A 175 14.26 10.55 -18.97
C MET A 175 15.51 11.34 -18.53
N SER A 176 16.32 11.84 -19.47
CA SER A 176 17.46 12.70 -19.19
C SER A 176 17.08 13.98 -18.45
N ASP A 177 15.94 14.56 -18.78
CA ASP A 177 15.45 15.80 -18.15
C ASP A 177 15.01 15.53 -16.71
N ILE A 178 14.26 14.44 -16.51
CA ILE A 178 13.85 13.99 -15.18
C ILE A 178 15.06 13.71 -14.29
N HIS A 179 16.06 12.97 -14.80
CA HIS A 179 17.30 12.68 -14.07
C HIS A 179 18.06 13.95 -13.71
N SER A 180 18.23 14.89 -14.66
CA SER A 180 18.92 16.15 -14.41
C SER A 180 18.24 16.99 -13.32
N SER A 181 16.90 17.09 -13.37
CA SER A 181 16.09 17.79 -12.39
C SER A 181 16.17 17.12 -10.99
N TYR A 182 16.06 15.80 -10.94
CA TYR A 182 16.19 15.00 -9.72
C TYR A 182 17.56 15.18 -9.07
N ASP A 183 18.64 15.05 -9.82
CA ASP A 183 20.01 15.20 -9.33
C ASP A 183 20.27 16.60 -8.80
N ALA A 184 19.80 17.63 -9.50
CA ALA A 184 19.89 19.02 -9.06
C ALA A 184 19.12 19.24 -7.74
N TYR A 185 17.94 18.65 -7.61
CA TYR A 185 17.13 18.67 -6.40
C TYR A 185 17.85 18.00 -5.22
N MET A 186 18.34 16.78 -5.41
CA MET A 186 19.04 16.02 -4.38
C MET A 186 20.34 16.69 -3.93
N ARG A 187 21.07 17.34 -4.85
CA ARG A 187 22.25 18.16 -4.49
C ARG A 187 21.88 19.33 -3.58
N ARG A 188 20.80 20.06 -3.86
CA ARG A 188 20.34 21.17 -3.00
C ARG A 188 20.00 20.71 -1.59
N LEU A 189 19.32 19.57 -1.45
CA LEU A 189 18.98 19.00 -0.14
C LEU A 189 20.23 18.66 0.69
N ARG A 190 21.25 18.07 0.07
CA ARG A 190 22.52 17.75 0.74
C ARG A 190 23.28 18.98 1.18
N LEU A 191 23.22 20.08 0.43
CA LEU A 191 23.84 21.34 0.79
C LEU A 191 23.10 22.02 1.95
N ALA A 192 21.79 21.90 2.02
CA ALA A 192 20.98 22.46 3.12
C ALA A 192 21.17 21.72 4.45
N ALA A 193 21.70 20.50 4.43
CA ALA A 193 21.96 19.66 5.61
C ALA A 193 23.38 19.84 6.20
N ARG A 194 24.21 20.70 5.60
CA ARG A 194 25.56 21.05 6.07
C ARG A 194 25.52 22.34 6.89
#